data_21c963b04be8a9136eed237f216bf33f
#
_entry.id   21c963b04be8a9136eed237f216bf33f
#
_cell.length_a   1.000
_cell.length_b   1.000
_cell.length_c   1.000
_cell.angle_alpha   90.00
_cell.angle_beta   90.00
_cell.angle_gamma   90.00
#
_symmetry.space_group_name_H-M   'P 1'
#
loop_
_entity.id
_entity.type
_entity.pdbx_description
1 polymer ?
#
loop_
_entity_poly.entity_id
_entity_poly.type
_entity_poly.pdbx_seq_one_letter_code
_entity_poly.pdbx_strand_id
1 'polypeptide(L)'
;MPRIRRHGLPPRLLDHLLDRVSSRHISADQLGLLADWLHTEPEVPEGRWFKKFSGMTVCGEGELIKTFLQLGQAPSGKEVI
;
A
#
# COMPACT_ATOMS: atom_id res chain seq x y z
N MET A 1 15.83 -8.20 -6.25
CA MET A 1 14.38 -8.00 -6.09
C MET A 1 14.08 -6.51 -6.17
N PRO A 2 12.94 -6.10 -6.75
CA PRO A 2 12.61 -4.69 -6.80
C PRO A 2 12.37 -4.11 -5.42
N ARG A 3 12.60 -2.80 -5.29
CA ARG A 3 12.34 -2.08 -4.06
C ARG A 3 11.34 -0.97 -4.32
N ILE A 4 10.42 -0.78 -3.40
CA ILE A 4 9.46 0.32 -3.49
C ILE A 4 10.10 1.58 -2.92
N ARG A 5 9.94 2.69 -3.64
CA ARG A 5 10.40 4.00 -3.19
C ARG A 5 9.19 4.93 -3.03
N ARG A 6 9.39 6.04 -2.30
CA ARG A 6 8.31 7.00 -2.04
C ARG A 6 7.63 7.48 -3.32
N HIS A 7 8.38 7.70 -4.38
CA HIS A 7 7.83 8.13 -5.67
C HIS A 7 7.28 6.98 -6.52
N GLY A 8 7.29 5.76 -6.00
CA GLY A 8 6.58 4.64 -6.60
C GLY A 8 5.08 4.68 -6.35
N LEU A 9 4.59 5.65 -5.57
CA LEU A 9 3.17 5.84 -5.30
C LEU A 9 2.59 6.81 -6.32
N PRO A 10 1.76 6.32 -7.29
CA PRO A 10 1.17 7.21 -8.29
C PRO A 10 0.27 8.27 -7.65
N PRO A 11 0.25 9.51 -8.19
CA PRO A 11 -0.60 10.57 -7.64
C PRO A 11 -2.08 10.20 -7.54
N ARG A 12 -2.60 9.45 -8.51
CA ARG A 12 -4.00 9.02 -8.50
C ARG A 12 -4.30 8.11 -7.31
N LEU A 13 -3.36 7.23 -6.96
CA LEU A 13 -3.52 6.35 -5.81
C LEU A 13 -3.44 7.14 -4.51
N LEU A 14 -2.56 8.13 -4.44
CA LEU A 14 -2.48 8.99 -3.27
C LEU A 14 -3.78 9.75 -3.08
N ASP A 15 -4.34 10.33 -4.14
CA ASP A 15 -5.62 11.02 -4.08
C ASP A 15 -6.73 10.08 -3.63
N HIS A 16 -6.75 8.86 -4.15
CA HIS A 16 -7.72 7.84 -3.78
C HIS A 16 -7.61 7.47 -2.30
N LEU A 17 -6.39 7.32 -1.81
CA LEU A 17 -6.14 7.01 -0.41
C LEU A 17 -6.58 8.16 0.49
N LEU A 18 -6.27 9.39 0.12
CA LEU A 18 -6.69 10.57 0.88
C LEU A 18 -8.21 10.70 0.92
N ASP A 19 -8.88 10.37 -0.20
CA ASP A 19 -10.34 10.36 -0.26
C ASP A 19 -10.92 9.33 0.71
N ARG A 20 -10.32 8.14 0.78
CA ARG A 20 -10.74 7.09 1.71
C ARG A 20 -10.52 7.50 3.16
N VAL A 21 -9.43 8.19 3.45
CA VAL A 21 -9.18 8.72 4.80
C VAL A 21 -10.23 9.78 5.14
N SER A 22 -10.52 10.69 4.22
CA SER A 22 -11.53 11.75 4.43
C SER A 22 -12.91 11.16 4.68
N SER A 23 -13.27 10.08 4.00
CA SER A 23 -14.55 9.42 4.18
C SER A 23 -14.57 8.45 5.36
N ARG A 24 -13.47 8.36 6.12
CA ARG A 24 -13.30 7.52 7.31
C ARG A 24 -13.36 6.02 7.04
N HIS A 25 -13.15 5.60 5.80
CA HIS A 25 -13.00 4.18 5.47
C HIS A 25 -11.63 3.63 5.86
N ILE A 26 -10.63 4.51 5.91
CA ILE A 26 -9.26 4.17 6.31
C ILE A 26 -8.82 5.21 7.35
N SER A 27 -8.24 4.74 8.45
CA SER A 27 -7.72 5.64 9.48
C SER A 27 -6.51 6.42 8.99
N ALA A 28 -6.39 7.68 9.40
CA ALA A 28 -5.24 8.51 9.08
C ALA A 28 -3.93 7.91 9.58
N ASP A 29 -3.96 7.12 10.66
CA ASP A 29 -2.78 6.43 11.19
C ASP A 29 -2.18 5.48 10.16
N GLN A 30 -3.00 4.94 9.26
CA GLN A 30 -2.53 4.04 8.21
C GLN A 30 -1.64 4.75 7.19
N LEU A 31 -1.88 6.05 6.96
CA LEU A 31 -0.99 6.85 6.11
C LEU A 31 0.41 6.93 6.71
N GLY A 32 0.49 7.11 8.03
CA GLY A 32 1.77 7.14 8.72
C GLY A 32 2.49 5.81 8.62
N LEU A 33 1.77 4.70 8.82
CA LEU A 33 2.35 3.37 8.70
C LEU A 33 2.85 3.09 7.29
N LEU A 34 2.09 3.50 6.28
CA LEU A 34 2.50 3.34 4.89
C LEU A 34 3.75 4.18 4.60
N ALA A 35 3.78 5.43 5.04
CA ALA A 35 4.91 6.31 4.83
C ALA A 35 6.17 5.75 5.49
N ASP A 36 6.07 5.25 6.71
CA ASP A 36 7.20 4.64 7.42
C ASP A 36 7.72 3.42 6.66
N TRP A 37 6.80 2.57 6.19
CA TRP A 37 7.18 1.39 5.43
C TRP A 37 7.89 1.75 4.13
N LEU A 38 7.35 2.72 3.38
CA LEU A 38 7.97 3.17 2.13
C LEU A 38 9.34 3.81 2.37
N HIS A 39 9.51 4.46 3.51
CA HIS A 39 10.78 5.09 3.87
C HIS A 39 11.90 4.06 4.04
N THR A 40 11.56 2.82 4.37
CA THR A 40 12.55 1.74 4.50
C THR A 40 12.98 1.17 3.14
N GLU A 41 12.39 1.63 2.05
CA GLU A 41 12.64 1.12 0.69
C GLU A 41 12.56 -0.42 0.66
N PRO A 42 11.40 -1.00 1.06
CA PRO A 42 11.28 -2.45 1.23
C PRO A 42 11.42 -3.21 -0.08
N GLU A 43 12.02 -4.40 0.01
CA GLU A 43 12.08 -5.30 -1.12
C GLU A 43 10.74 -5.99 -1.31
N VAL A 44 10.32 -6.12 -2.57
CA VAL A 44 9.05 -6.74 -2.93
C VAL A 44 9.25 -7.70 -4.10
N PRO A 45 8.34 -8.68 -4.29
CA PRO A 45 8.40 -9.56 -5.44
C PRO A 45 8.19 -8.81 -6.76
N GLU A 46 8.65 -9.37 -7.85
CA GLU A 46 8.44 -8.78 -9.18
C GLU A 46 6.99 -8.88 -9.63
N GLY A 47 6.26 -9.91 -9.19
CA GLY A 47 4.85 -10.09 -9.52
C GLY A 47 3.94 -9.37 -8.53
N ARG A 48 2.69 -9.82 -8.47
CA ARG A 48 1.71 -9.25 -7.56
C ARG A 48 2.06 -9.57 -6.11
N TRP A 49 1.90 -8.55 -5.25
CA TRP A 49 2.15 -8.69 -3.82
C TRP A 49 1.17 -7.83 -3.04
N PHE A 50 1.07 -8.11 -1.75
CA PHE A 50 0.29 -7.26 -0.84
C PHE A 50 0.99 -7.15 0.51
N LYS A 51 0.76 -6.03 1.18
CA LYS A 51 1.26 -5.76 2.54
C LYS A 51 0.08 -5.39 3.42
N LYS A 52 -0.12 -6.16 4.48
CA LYS A 52 -1.20 -5.89 5.44
C LYS A 52 -0.75 -4.91 6.50
N PHE A 53 -1.53 -3.85 6.67
CA PHE A 53 -1.43 -2.93 7.80
C PHE A 53 -2.63 -3.19 8.72
N SER A 54 -2.63 -2.55 9.91
CA SER A 54 -3.69 -2.82 10.89
C SER A 54 -5.07 -2.38 10.42
N GLY A 55 -5.18 -1.41 9.53
CA GLY A 55 -6.46 -0.89 9.05
C GLY A 55 -6.66 -0.94 7.54
N MET A 56 -5.69 -1.45 6.80
CA MET A 56 -5.80 -1.56 5.34
C MET A 56 -4.80 -2.56 4.80
N THR A 57 -4.95 -2.91 3.51
CA THR A 57 -3.97 -3.72 2.81
C THR A 57 -3.53 -2.95 1.56
N VAL A 58 -2.22 -2.86 1.36
CA VAL A 58 -1.64 -2.23 0.16
C VAL A 58 -1.28 -3.32 -0.82
N CYS A 59 -1.71 -3.17 -2.06
CA CYS A 59 -1.43 -4.13 -3.13
C CYS A 59 -0.56 -3.48 -4.19
N GLY A 60 0.37 -4.26 -4.73
CA GLY A 60 1.25 -3.76 -5.77
C GLY A 60 1.70 -4.84 -6.73
N GLU A 61 2.50 -4.44 -7.68
CA GLU A 61 3.13 -5.34 -8.64
C GLU A 61 4.52 -4.78 -8.96
N GLY A 62 5.56 -5.57 -8.68
CA GLY A 62 6.92 -5.09 -8.79
C GLY A 62 7.12 -3.87 -7.88
N GLU A 63 7.75 -2.83 -8.39
CA GLU A 63 8.03 -1.61 -7.62
C GLU A 63 6.88 -0.61 -7.59
N LEU A 64 5.72 -0.94 -8.17
CA LEU A 64 4.58 -0.05 -8.26
C LEU A 64 3.47 -0.47 -7.31
N ILE A 65 2.93 0.49 -6.56
CA ILE A 65 1.72 0.30 -5.77
C ILE A 65 0.53 0.46 -6.72
N LYS A 66 -0.41 -0.48 -6.67
CA LYS A 66 -1.55 -0.50 -7.58
C LYS A 66 -2.86 -0.08 -6.92
N THR A 67 -3.11 -0.52 -5.68
CA THR A 67 -4.38 -0.23 -5.03
C THR A 67 -4.29 -0.44 -3.53
N PHE A 68 -5.34 -0.03 -2.84
CA PHE A 68 -5.52 -0.22 -1.40
C PHE A 68 -6.82 -0.96 -1.16
N LEU A 69 -6.81 -1.91 -0.24
CA LEU A 69 -8.00 -2.66 0.16
C LEU A 69 -8.35 -2.32 1.60
N GLN A 70 -9.64 -2.28 1.88
CA GLN A 70 -10.14 -2.13 3.25
C GLN A 70 -10.08 -3.48 3.97
N LEU A 71 -10.20 -3.44 5.29
CA LEU A 71 -10.32 -4.67 6.07
C LEU A 71 -11.50 -5.50 5.58
N GLY A 72 -11.31 -6.80 5.52
CA GLY A 72 -12.34 -7.73 5.05
C GLY A 72 -12.27 -8.05 3.57
N GLN A 73 -11.52 -7.29 2.80
CA GLN A 73 -11.30 -7.59 1.38
C GLN A 73 -10.11 -8.54 1.24
N ALA A 74 -10.25 -9.53 0.36
CA ALA A 74 -9.22 -10.54 0.17
C ALA A 74 -8.19 -10.07 -0.87
N PRO A 75 -6.91 -9.90 -0.48
CA PRO A 75 -5.88 -9.53 -1.44
C PRO A 75 -5.43 -10.73 -2.26
N SER A 76 -4.79 -10.47 -3.40
CA SER A 76 -4.20 -11.51 -4.23
C SER A 76 -2.70 -11.27 -4.37
N GLY A 77 -1.96 -12.35 -4.64
CA GLY A 77 -0.52 -12.27 -4.81
C GLY A 77 0.22 -12.77 -3.56
N LYS A 78 1.51 -12.41 -3.48
CA LYS A 78 2.38 -12.85 -2.40
C LYS A 78 2.38 -11.84 -1.26
N GLU A 79 2.25 -12.32 -0.03
CA GLU A 79 2.29 -11.45 1.14
C GLU A 79 3.70 -10.96 1.41
N VAL A 80 3.84 -9.66 1.59
CA VAL A 80 5.08 -9.00 2.02
C VAL A 80 4.99 -8.77 3.53
N ILE A 81 5.93 -9.31 4.24
CA ILE A 81 5.96 -9.23 5.71
C ILE A 81 6.83 -8.08 6.19
#